data_eb3b3dbf48f784999c5b5c81deb72c36
#
_entry.id   eb3b3dbf48f784999c5b5c81deb72c36
#
_cell.length_a   1.000
_cell.length_b   1.000
_cell.length_c   1.000
_cell.angle_alpha   90.00
_cell.angle_beta   90.00
_cell.angle_gamma   90.00
#
_symmetry.space_group_name_H-M   'P 1'
#
loop_
_entity.id
_entity.type
_entity.pdbx_description
1 polymer ?
#
loop_
_entity_poly.entity_id
_entity_poly.type
_entity_poly.pdbx_seq_one_letter_code
_entity_poly.pdbx_strand_id
1 'polypeptide(L)'
;MLDTLILILTLLLKAASLWFLAVALFALRKPKRYAVCAPRTRFACLVAARNEEAVIGALVESLKKQDYPDALYDIFVIPNNCTDDTESEALCAGAKIFRCFEPVRCKGDALHEAVAWLLPQRYDAFCVFDADNIADEQFLARMNDAFCAGAQVCKGAMRAKNPYDSWLSGCYGLYFTLFDTFFSRARMSCGLSSKLVGTGFAVHRAVLERFGGWNTSTIAEDAEFAAQCAANGVRVCFVPGALTYDEAPNDFAVSLRQRRRWCSGIMDVAVRMD
;
A
#
# COMPACT_ATOMS: atom_id res chain seq x y z
N MET A 1 -3.14 -19.26 -40.40
CA MET A 1 -3.77 -19.24 -39.06
C MET A 1 -2.82 -18.74 -37.97
N LEU A 2 -1.61 -19.31 -37.83
CA LEU A 2 -0.60 -18.85 -36.85
C LEU A 2 -0.18 -17.39 -37.10
N ASP A 3 0.13 -17.02 -38.34
CA ASP A 3 0.54 -15.66 -38.73
C ASP A 3 -0.55 -14.62 -38.43
N THR A 4 -1.81 -14.98 -38.67
CA THR A 4 -2.94 -14.11 -38.35
C THR A 4 -3.07 -13.88 -36.82
N LEU A 5 -2.89 -14.95 -36.03
CA LEU A 5 -2.91 -14.86 -34.56
C LEU A 5 -1.76 -13.99 -34.05
N ILE A 6 -0.54 -14.17 -34.59
CA ILE A 6 0.64 -13.37 -34.24
C ILE A 6 0.39 -11.90 -34.60
N LEU A 7 -0.18 -11.62 -35.75
CA LEU A 7 -0.51 -10.26 -36.17
C LEU A 7 -1.51 -9.60 -35.22
N ILE A 8 -2.60 -10.29 -34.89
CA ILE A 8 -3.63 -9.78 -33.95
C ILE A 8 -2.97 -9.50 -32.61
N LEU A 9 -2.21 -10.43 -32.03
CA LEU A 9 -1.53 -10.24 -30.74
C LEU A 9 -0.57 -9.05 -30.78
N THR A 10 0.19 -8.91 -31.88
CA THR A 10 1.11 -7.79 -32.08
C THR A 10 0.39 -6.45 -32.14
N LEU A 11 -0.76 -6.38 -32.82
CA LEU A 11 -1.58 -5.18 -32.92
C LEU A 11 -2.17 -4.80 -31.55
N LEU A 12 -2.66 -5.79 -30.79
CA LEU A 12 -3.17 -5.58 -29.43
C LEU A 12 -2.08 -5.06 -28.49
N LEU A 13 -0.88 -5.64 -28.53
CA LEU A 13 0.26 -5.18 -27.73
C LEU A 13 0.69 -3.76 -28.11
N LYS A 14 0.71 -3.42 -29.41
CA LYS A 14 1.00 -2.06 -29.88
C LYS A 14 -0.06 -1.07 -29.41
N ALA A 15 -1.34 -1.41 -29.51
CA ALA A 15 -2.43 -0.56 -29.05
C ALA A 15 -2.35 -0.32 -27.53
N ALA A 16 -2.09 -1.36 -26.75
CA ALA A 16 -1.88 -1.26 -25.31
C ALA A 16 -0.67 -0.36 -24.98
N SER A 17 0.46 -0.55 -25.67
CA SER A 17 1.67 0.26 -25.48
C SER A 17 1.44 1.74 -25.79
N LEU A 18 0.73 2.03 -26.88
CA LEU A 18 0.38 3.41 -27.24
C LEU A 18 -0.56 4.05 -26.20
N TRP A 19 -1.52 3.28 -25.70
CA TRP A 19 -2.41 3.75 -24.63
C TRP A 19 -1.63 4.07 -23.34
N PHE A 20 -0.71 3.17 -22.91
CA PHE A 20 0.14 3.42 -21.75
C PHE A 20 1.03 4.65 -21.95
N LEU A 21 1.61 4.83 -23.14
CA LEU A 21 2.41 6.00 -23.47
C LEU A 21 1.57 7.28 -23.42
N ALA A 22 0.37 7.26 -24.01
CA ALA A 22 -0.55 8.41 -23.97
C ALA A 22 -0.92 8.78 -22.53
N VAL A 23 -1.24 7.79 -21.68
CA VAL A 23 -1.50 8.04 -20.26
C VAL A 23 -0.24 8.58 -19.55
N ALA A 24 0.95 8.02 -19.82
CA ALA A 24 2.20 8.46 -19.20
C ALA A 24 2.53 9.93 -19.49
N LEU A 25 2.16 10.46 -20.66
CA LEU A 25 2.35 11.87 -21.00
C LEU A 25 1.58 12.83 -20.06
N PHE A 26 0.51 12.36 -19.44
CA PHE A 26 -0.18 13.14 -18.40
C PHE A 26 0.65 13.37 -17.14
N ALA A 27 1.76 12.66 -16.95
CA ALA A 27 2.74 12.97 -15.91
C ALA A 27 3.39 14.36 -16.09
N LEU A 28 3.37 14.93 -17.30
CA LEU A 28 3.88 16.27 -17.57
C LEU A 28 2.96 17.39 -17.04
N ARG A 29 1.70 17.06 -16.71
CA ARG A 29 0.79 17.99 -16.07
C ARG A 29 1.21 18.25 -14.61
N LYS A 30 0.87 19.42 -14.09
CA LYS A 30 1.08 19.73 -12.66
C LYS A 30 0.40 18.64 -11.81
N PRO A 31 1.09 18.10 -10.78
CA PRO A 31 0.50 17.10 -9.91
C PRO A 31 -0.73 17.66 -9.21
N LYS A 32 -1.79 16.86 -9.11
CA LYS A 32 -2.95 17.19 -8.29
C LYS A 32 -2.48 17.28 -6.83
N ARG A 33 -2.67 18.42 -6.22
CA ARG A 33 -2.46 18.61 -4.79
C ARG A 33 -3.82 18.70 -4.12
N TYR A 34 -3.93 18.06 -2.97
CA TYR A 34 -5.10 18.21 -2.12
C TYR A 34 -4.94 19.48 -1.28
N ALA A 35 -6.03 20.22 -1.08
CA ALA A 35 -6.01 21.39 -0.21
C ALA A 35 -5.74 20.94 1.24
N VAL A 36 -4.93 21.71 1.95
CA VAL A 36 -4.66 21.44 3.36
C VAL A 36 -5.96 21.55 4.14
N CYS A 37 -6.24 20.56 4.94
CA CYS A 37 -7.45 20.44 5.76
C CYS A 37 -7.04 20.30 7.23
N ALA A 38 -7.79 20.93 8.12
CA ALA A 38 -7.59 20.70 9.55
C ALA A 38 -7.69 19.20 9.88
N PRO A 39 -6.84 18.68 10.79
CA PRO A 39 -6.89 17.29 11.22
C PRO A 39 -8.27 16.93 11.75
N ARG A 40 -8.92 15.93 11.15
CA ARG A 40 -10.24 15.44 11.59
C ARG A 40 -10.44 13.94 11.38
N THR A 41 -9.69 13.30 10.48
CA THR A 41 -9.78 11.87 10.23
C THR A 41 -9.12 11.10 11.37
N ARG A 42 -9.84 10.19 11.99
CA ARG A 42 -9.26 9.30 13.00
C ARG A 42 -8.73 8.03 12.34
N PHE A 43 -7.41 7.81 12.45
CA PHE A 43 -6.71 6.72 11.80
C PHE A 43 -6.45 5.53 12.75
N ALA A 44 -6.63 4.31 12.23
CA ALA A 44 -5.99 3.11 12.74
C ALA A 44 -4.83 2.74 11.81
N CYS A 45 -3.59 2.80 12.29
CA CYS A 45 -2.40 2.37 11.55
C CYS A 45 -2.17 0.89 11.85
N LEU A 46 -2.29 0.03 10.84
CA LEU A 46 -2.20 -1.42 10.93
C LEU A 46 -0.87 -1.91 10.38
N VAL A 47 -0.15 -2.69 11.15
CA VAL A 47 1.15 -3.28 10.79
C VAL A 47 1.09 -4.77 11.05
N ALA A 48 0.91 -5.58 10.00
CA ALA A 48 1.06 -7.04 10.11
C ALA A 48 2.55 -7.38 10.11
N ALA A 49 3.01 -8.06 11.17
CA ALA A 49 4.43 -8.33 11.38
C ALA A 49 4.67 -9.84 11.63
N ARG A 50 5.72 -10.38 11.00
CA ARG A 50 6.14 -11.78 11.19
C ARG A 50 7.65 -11.89 11.20
N ASN A 51 8.24 -12.08 12.37
CA ASN A 51 9.69 -12.12 12.58
C ASN A 51 10.38 -10.83 12.08
N GLU A 52 9.95 -9.70 12.65
CA GLU A 52 10.38 -8.35 12.26
C GLU A 52 10.99 -7.58 13.45
N GLU A 53 11.55 -8.30 14.45
CA GLU A 53 12.12 -7.69 15.68
C GLU A 53 13.13 -6.59 15.39
N ALA A 54 13.93 -6.76 14.31
CA ALA A 54 14.99 -5.82 13.96
C ALA A 54 14.49 -4.48 13.40
N VAL A 55 13.26 -4.42 12.89
CA VAL A 55 12.77 -3.25 12.12
C VAL A 55 11.47 -2.65 12.64
N ILE A 56 10.65 -3.43 13.34
CA ILE A 56 9.31 -3.00 13.78
C ILE A 56 9.34 -1.76 14.68
N GLY A 57 10.34 -1.65 15.56
CA GLY A 57 10.53 -0.51 16.46
C GLY A 57 10.70 0.79 15.69
N ALA A 58 11.51 0.79 14.64
CA ALA A 58 11.78 1.97 13.81
C ALA A 58 10.51 2.48 13.08
N LEU A 59 9.68 1.57 12.57
CA LEU A 59 8.39 1.94 11.98
C LEU A 59 7.47 2.58 13.02
N VAL A 60 7.29 1.94 14.18
CA VAL A 60 6.42 2.46 15.25
C VAL A 60 6.88 3.84 15.70
N GLU A 61 8.18 4.04 15.88
CA GLU A 61 8.75 5.35 16.22
C GLU A 61 8.49 6.41 15.15
N SER A 62 8.60 6.05 13.86
CA SER A 62 8.29 6.98 12.76
C SER A 62 6.81 7.36 12.72
N LEU A 63 5.92 6.42 13.02
CA LEU A 63 4.48 6.66 13.12
C LEU A 63 4.13 7.52 14.34
N LYS A 64 4.89 7.47 15.45
CA LYS A 64 4.71 8.35 16.60
C LYS A 64 5.19 9.79 16.35
N LYS A 65 5.99 10.02 15.33
CA LYS A 65 6.49 11.36 14.95
C LYS A 65 5.62 12.06 13.91
N GLN A 66 4.40 11.60 13.69
CA GLN A 66 3.51 12.23 12.71
C GLN A 66 3.15 13.67 13.15
N ASP A 67 3.24 14.60 12.19
CA ASP A 67 2.68 15.96 12.35
C ASP A 67 1.14 15.88 12.23
N TYR A 68 0.55 15.18 13.20
CA TYR A 68 -0.87 14.93 13.31
C TYR A 68 -1.25 14.74 14.79
N PRO A 69 -2.43 15.21 15.26
CA PRO A 69 -2.79 15.10 16.68
C PRO A 69 -2.82 13.64 17.17
N ASP A 70 -2.10 13.34 18.24
CA ASP A 70 -2.02 12.01 18.86
C ASP A 70 -3.38 11.41 19.22
N ALA A 71 -4.35 12.25 19.56
CA ALA A 71 -5.71 11.82 19.87
C ALA A 71 -6.48 11.30 18.64
N LEU A 72 -5.96 11.53 17.43
CA LEU A 72 -6.62 11.17 16.18
C LEU A 72 -5.98 9.97 15.47
N TYR A 73 -5.03 9.28 16.06
CA TYR A 73 -4.55 8.02 15.51
C TYR A 73 -4.06 7.05 16.57
N ASP A 74 -4.09 5.78 16.23
CA ASP A 74 -3.55 4.70 17.02
C ASP A 74 -2.74 3.76 16.14
N ILE A 75 -1.67 3.17 16.70
CA ILE A 75 -0.79 2.25 15.99
C ILE A 75 -1.03 0.85 16.53
N PHE A 76 -1.44 -0.07 15.65
CA PHE A 76 -1.69 -1.48 15.95
C PHE A 76 -0.69 -2.34 15.21
N VAL A 77 0.14 -3.05 15.97
CA VAL A 77 0.96 -4.14 15.43
C VAL A 77 0.21 -5.45 15.62
N ILE A 78 0.19 -6.25 14.56
CA ILE A 78 -0.51 -7.54 14.47
C ILE A 78 0.57 -8.61 14.30
N PRO A 79 1.19 -9.07 15.42
CA PRO A 79 2.19 -10.13 15.36
C PRO A 79 1.52 -11.43 14.95
N ASN A 80 2.06 -12.11 13.94
CA ASN A 80 1.51 -13.36 13.45
C ASN A 80 2.59 -14.40 13.24
N ASN A 81 2.44 -15.56 13.89
CA ASN A 81 3.39 -16.66 13.81
C ASN A 81 4.86 -16.26 14.09
N CYS A 82 5.09 -15.28 14.96
CA CYS A 82 6.42 -14.83 15.36
C CYS A 82 7.10 -15.88 16.24
N THR A 83 8.40 -16.05 16.03
CA THR A 83 9.30 -16.90 16.83
C THR A 83 10.44 -16.08 17.45
N ASP A 84 10.44 -14.78 17.24
CA ASP A 84 11.36 -13.77 17.71
C ASP A 84 10.67 -12.76 18.64
N ASP A 85 11.36 -11.69 19.03
CA ASP A 85 10.88 -10.68 19.97
C ASP A 85 10.07 -9.55 19.31
N THR A 86 9.52 -9.76 18.10
CA THR A 86 8.74 -8.75 17.34
C THR A 86 7.65 -8.06 18.20
N GLU A 87 6.90 -8.84 18.98
CA GLU A 87 5.83 -8.28 19.81
C GLU A 87 6.37 -7.42 20.95
N SER A 88 7.44 -7.86 21.62
CA SER A 88 8.08 -7.12 22.69
C SER A 88 8.65 -5.79 22.20
N GLU A 89 9.34 -5.81 21.06
CA GLU A 89 9.90 -4.62 20.42
C GLU A 89 8.81 -3.61 20.02
N ALA A 90 7.70 -4.09 19.47
CA ALA A 90 6.56 -3.25 19.11
C ALA A 90 5.92 -2.58 20.35
N LEU A 91 5.77 -3.33 21.45
CA LEU A 91 5.27 -2.81 22.73
C LEU A 91 6.23 -1.78 23.32
N CYS A 92 7.54 -2.06 23.35
CA CYS A 92 8.56 -1.13 23.84
C CYS A 92 8.57 0.18 23.04
N ALA A 93 8.35 0.11 21.72
CA ALA A 93 8.21 1.29 20.87
C ALA A 93 6.89 2.05 21.09
N GLY A 94 5.90 1.45 21.79
CA GLY A 94 4.64 2.09 22.20
C GLY A 94 3.46 1.79 21.28
N ALA A 95 3.51 0.73 20.46
CA ALA A 95 2.36 0.27 19.69
C ALA A 95 1.36 -0.49 20.58
N LYS A 96 0.10 -0.50 20.13
CA LYS A 96 -0.91 -1.42 20.65
C LYS A 96 -0.79 -2.75 19.94
N ILE A 97 -0.93 -3.86 20.67
CA ILE A 97 -0.87 -5.20 20.07
C ILE A 97 -2.27 -5.73 19.86
N PHE A 98 -2.53 -6.19 18.63
CA PHE A 98 -3.69 -6.99 18.29
C PHE A 98 -3.25 -8.39 17.96
N ARG A 99 -3.66 -9.39 18.75
CA ARG A 99 -3.38 -10.80 18.48
C ARG A 99 -4.57 -11.43 17.76
N CYS A 100 -4.31 -12.07 16.62
CA CYS A 100 -5.33 -12.79 15.87
C CYS A 100 -5.87 -13.98 16.69
N PHE A 101 -7.16 -14.26 16.55
CA PHE A 101 -7.85 -15.36 17.21
C PHE A 101 -7.72 -16.66 16.41
N GLU A 102 -7.64 -16.55 15.08
CA GLU A 102 -7.54 -17.67 14.16
C GLU A 102 -6.12 -17.79 13.58
N PRO A 103 -5.74 -18.96 13.07
CA PRO A 103 -4.44 -19.18 12.43
C PRO A 103 -4.26 -18.27 11.20
N VAL A 104 -3.23 -17.43 11.21
CA VAL A 104 -2.89 -16.52 10.12
C VAL A 104 -2.02 -17.23 9.09
N ARG A 105 -2.46 -17.28 7.84
CA ARG A 105 -1.74 -17.86 6.68
C ARG A 105 -1.02 -16.78 5.87
N CYS A 106 -1.64 -15.61 5.74
CA CYS A 106 -1.14 -14.47 4.97
C CYS A 106 -1.48 -13.14 5.66
N LYS A 107 -0.89 -12.05 5.18
CA LYS A 107 -1.15 -10.69 5.67
C LYS A 107 -2.63 -10.32 5.60
N GLY A 108 -3.34 -10.80 4.57
CA GLY A 108 -4.77 -10.58 4.40
C GLY A 108 -5.61 -11.12 5.56
N ASP A 109 -5.28 -12.33 6.07
CA ASP A 109 -5.97 -12.92 7.23
C ASP A 109 -5.80 -12.04 8.48
N ALA A 110 -4.57 -11.56 8.74
CA ALA A 110 -4.28 -10.68 9.87
C ALA A 110 -5.03 -9.35 9.79
N LEU A 111 -5.06 -8.76 8.60
CA LEU A 111 -5.81 -7.52 8.35
C LEU A 111 -7.32 -7.74 8.48
N HIS A 112 -7.84 -8.89 8.02
CA HIS A 112 -9.25 -9.25 8.15
C HIS A 112 -9.72 -9.20 9.60
N GLU A 113 -9.04 -9.90 10.50
CA GLU A 113 -9.40 -9.93 11.91
C GLU A 113 -9.24 -8.57 12.60
N ALA A 114 -8.12 -7.90 12.35
CA ALA A 114 -7.86 -6.59 12.95
C ALA A 114 -8.91 -5.56 12.49
N VAL A 115 -9.25 -5.54 11.21
CA VAL A 115 -10.29 -4.65 10.67
C VAL A 115 -11.65 -5.01 11.26
N ALA A 116 -12.02 -6.29 11.32
CA ALA A 116 -13.30 -6.72 11.91
C ALA A 116 -13.44 -6.26 13.38
N TRP A 117 -12.36 -6.34 14.16
CA TRP A 117 -12.34 -5.89 15.54
C TRP A 117 -12.36 -4.36 15.70
N LEU A 118 -11.71 -3.62 14.78
CA LEU A 118 -11.59 -2.16 14.84
C LEU A 118 -12.77 -1.44 14.18
N LEU A 119 -13.46 -2.07 13.23
CA LEU A 119 -14.52 -1.44 12.47
C LEU A 119 -15.70 -0.97 13.35
N PRO A 120 -16.12 -1.64 14.44
CA PRO A 120 -17.10 -1.10 15.37
C PRO A 120 -16.60 0.10 16.20
N GLN A 121 -15.30 0.37 16.22
CA GLN A 121 -14.69 1.47 16.97
C GLN A 121 -14.76 2.78 16.17
N ARG A 122 -14.28 3.89 16.78
CA ARG A 122 -14.41 5.24 16.20
C ARG A 122 -13.24 5.63 15.26
N TYR A 123 -12.84 4.75 14.34
CA TYR A 123 -11.85 5.08 13.32
C TYR A 123 -12.56 5.42 12.00
N ASP A 124 -12.10 6.47 11.32
CA ASP A 124 -12.63 6.91 10.03
C ASP A 124 -11.89 6.27 8.87
N ALA A 125 -10.61 5.93 9.07
CA ALA A 125 -9.77 5.34 8.05
C ALA A 125 -8.71 4.39 8.65
N PHE A 126 -8.28 3.43 7.84
CA PHE A 126 -7.33 2.39 8.18
C PHE A 126 -6.11 2.51 7.27
N CYS A 127 -4.95 2.82 7.86
CA CYS A 127 -3.67 2.84 7.17
C CYS A 127 -2.99 1.48 7.28
N VAL A 128 -2.36 1.00 6.22
CA VAL A 128 -1.65 -0.28 6.21
C VAL A 128 -0.18 -0.05 5.86
N PHE A 129 0.71 -0.63 6.68
CA PHE A 129 2.15 -0.56 6.52
C PHE A 129 2.77 -1.95 6.61
N ASP A 130 3.89 -2.15 5.91
CA ASP A 130 4.79 -3.28 6.13
C ASP A 130 5.75 -2.93 7.27
N ALA A 131 6.17 -3.93 8.03
CA ALA A 131 6.93 -3.75 9.27
C ALA A 131 8.32 -3.10 9.07
N ASP A 132 8.91 -3.26 7.88
CA ASP A 132 10.21 -2.74 7.47
C ASP A 132 10.19 -1.30 6.93
N ASN A 133 9.00 -0.67 6.90
CA ASN A 133 8.86 0.70 6.41
C ASN A 133 9.26 1.77 7.43
N ILE A 134 9.47 2.97 6.93
CA ILE A 134 9.48 4.22 7.69
C ILE A 134 8.43 5.15 7.08
N ALA A 135 7.57 5.73 7.90
CA ALA A 135 6.59 6.71 7.47
C ALA A 135 7.18 8.14 7.59
N ASP A 136 6.95 8.97 6.58
CA ASP A 136 7.26 10.41 6.66
C ASP A 136 6.36 11.09 7.70
N GLU A 137 6.87 12.10 8.39
CA GLU A 137 6.15 12.83 9.44
C GLU A 137 4.84 13.47 8.94
N GLN A 138 4.73 13.78 7.66
CA GLN A 138 3.54 14.37 7.03
C GLN A 138 2.55 13.31 6.49
N PHE A 139 2.82 12.02 6.64
CA PHE A 139 2.04 10.97 5.99
C PHE A 139 0.55 11.06 6.35
N LEU A 140 0.20 11.07 7.64
CA LEU A 140 -1.20 11.12 8.09
C LEU A 140 -1.88 12.44 7.72
N ALA A 141 -1.17 13.57 7.83
CA ALA A 141 -1.70 14.88 7.44
C ALA A 141 -2.07 14.90 5.94
N ARG A 142 -1.21 14.36 5.07
CA ARG A 142 -1.50 14.29 3.62
C ARG A 142 -2.61 13.31 3.28
N MET A 143 -2.74 12.19 4.01
CA MET A 143 -3.88 11.28 3.88
C MET A 143 -5.20 11.96 4.32
N ASN A 144 -5.18 12.72 5.43
CA ASN A 144 -6.32 13.51 5.87
C ASN A 144 -6.76 14.52 4.80
N ASP A 145 -5.82 15.26 4.18
CA ASP A 145 -6.12 16.20 3.10
C ASP A 145 -6.88 15.51 1.95
N ALA A 146 -6.45 14.30 1.58
CA ALA A 146 -7.09 13.53 0.51
C ALA A 146 -8.50 13.05 0.91
N PHE A 147 -8.69 12.56 2.13
CA PHE A 147 -10.01 12.16 2.64
C PHE A 147 -10.96 13.36 2.76
N CYS A 148 -10.46 14.50 3.21
CA CYS A 148 -11.23 15.76 3.22
C CYS A 148 -11.70 16.18 1.84
N ALA A 149 -10.93 15.85 0.79
CA ALA A 149 -11.29 16.09 -0.61
C ALA A 149 -12.20 15.00 -1.22
N GLY A 150 -12.68 14.05 -0.41
CA GLY A 150 -13.62 13.00 -0.82
C GLY A 150 -12.96 11.74 -1.39
N ALA A 151 -11.65 11.55 -1.22
CA ALA A 151 -11.02 10.27 -1.54
C ALA A 151 -11.54 9.17 -0.60
N GLN A 152 -11.64 7.94 -1.12
CA GLN A 152 -12.11 6.80 -0.35
C GLN A 152 -11.01 5.75 -0.11
N VAL A 153 -10.11 5.60 -1.07
CA VAL A 153 -8.91 4.78 -0.96
C VAL A 153 -7.73 5.61 -1.44
N CYS A 154 -6.70 5.72 -0.63
CA CYS A 154 -5.53 6.54 -0.87
C CYS A 154 -4.27 5.70 -0.87
N LYS A 155 -3.37 5.95 -1.84
CA LYS A 155 -2.03 5.34 -1.88
C LYS A 155 -0.99 6.45 -1.86
N GLY A 156 -0.09 6.38 -0.88
CA GLY A 156 1.07 7.25 -0.76
C GLY A 156 2.16 6.93 -1.78
N ALA A 157 3.15 7.78 -1.86
CA ALA A 157 4.33 7.56 -2.67
C ALA A 157 5.36 6.72 -1.90
N MET A 158 6.08 5.85 -2.62
CA MET A 158 7.13 5.01 -2.07
C MET A 158 8.51 5.51 -2.49
N ARG A 159 9.48 5.38 -1.58
CA ARG A 159 10.89 5.66 -1.82
C ARG A 159 11.74 4.53 -1.25
N ALA A 160 12.90 4.30 -1.83
CA ALA A 160 13.86 3.38 -1.21
C ALA A 160 14.50 4.03 0.02
N LYS A 161 14.60 3.29 1.11
CA LYS A 161 15.26 3.68 2.37
C LYS A 161 16.78 3.72 2.20
N ASN A 162 17.30 2.80 1.39
CA ASN A 162 18.72 2.52 1.18
C ASN A 162 19.16 2.61 -0.31
N PRO A 163 18.86 3.70 -1.04
CA PRO A 163 19.07 3.76 -2.50
C PRO A 163 20.56 3.78 -2.90
N TYR A 164 21.48 3.97 -1.95
CA TYR A 164 22.92 4.07 -2.20
C TYR A 164 23.71 2.85 -1.74
N ASP A 165 23.08 1.84 -1.13
CA ASP A 165 23.78 0.67 -0.59
C ASP A 165 24.28 -0.26 -1.69
N SER A 166 23.57 -0.33 -2.82
CA SER A 166 23.96 -1.13 -3.98
C SER A 166 23.36 -0.57 -5.27
N TRP A 167 23.91 -1.01 -6.43
CA TRP A 167 23.32 -0.68 -7.71
C TRP A 167 21.85 -1.17 -7.82
N LEU A 168 21.55 -2.29 -7.17
CA LEU A 168 20.23 -2.91 -7.19
C LEU A 168 19.23 -2.07 -6.39
N SER A 169 19.57 -1.65 -5.17
CA SER A 169 18.73 -0.77 -4.36
C SER A 169 18.53 0.60 -5.02
N GLY A 170 19.55 1.12 -5.72
CA GLY A 170 19.43 2.31 -6.56
C GLY A 170 18.42 2.13 -7.70
N CYS A 171 18.43 0.97 -8.37
CA CYS A 171 17.42 0.63 -9.38
C CYS A 171 16.00 0.55 -8.81
N TYR A 172 15.82 0.04 -7.59
CA TYR A 172 14.52 0.05 -6.91
C TYR A 172 14.05 1.48 -6.59
N GLY A 173 14.93 2.35 -6.09
CA GLY A 173 14.62 3.77 -5.84
C GLY A 173 14.17 4.50 -7.11
N LEU A 174 14.88 4.26 -8.23
CA LEU A 174 14.50 4.78 -9.53
C LEU A 174 13.15 4.20 -9.99
N TYR A 175 12.95 2.89 -9.87
CA TYR A 175 11.71 2.22 -10.23
C TYR A 175 10.51 2.81 -9.47
N PHE A 176 10.57 2.98 -8.16
CA PHE A 176 9.48 3.57 -7.39
C PHE A 176 9.17 4.99 -7.86
N THR A 177 10.20 5.81 -8.09
CA THR A 177 10.04 7.19 -8.55
C THR A 177 9.40 7.27 -9.94
N LEU A 178 9.87 6.46 -10.89
CA LEU A 178 9.33 6.39 -12.24
C LEU A 178 7.89 5.87 -12.24
N PHE A 179 7.63 4.82 -11.46
CA PHE A 179 6.31 4.23 -11.39
C PHE A 179 5.30 5.20 -10.74
N ASP A 180 5.66 5.88 -9.67
CA ASP A 180 4.79 6.89 -9.06
C ASP A 180 4.52 8.06 -10.01
N THR A 181 5.52 8.45 -10.82
CA THR A 181 5.40 9.57 -11.75
C THR A 181 4.59 9.20 -12.99
N PHE A 182 5.01 8.16 -13.72
CA PHE A 182 4.46 7.85 -15.04
C PHE A 182 3.27 6.90 -15.00
N PHE A 183 3.03 6.23 -13.88
CA PHE A 183 1.85 5.40 -13.70
C PHE A 183 0.86 6.05 -12.73
N SER A 184 1.19 6.17 -11.44
CA SER A 184 0.23 6.60 -10.41
C SER A 184 -0.25 8.04 -10.63
N ARG A 185 0.68 9.00 -10.74
CA ARG A 185 0.40 10.41 -10.96
C ARG A 185 -0.23 10.67 -12.33
N ALA A 186 0.28 10.04 -13.39
CA ALA A 186 -0.24 10.18 -14.74
C ALA A 186 -1.71 9.74 -14.81
N ARG A 187 -2.04 8.56 -14.29
CA ARG A 187 -3.41 8.04 -14.24
C ARG A 187 -4.34 8.95 -13.44
N MET A 188 -3.90 9.44 -12.29
CA MET A 188 -4.67 10.43 -11.52
C MET A 188 -4.95 11.71 -12.30
N SER A 189 -3.97 12.18 -13.10
CA SER A 189 -4.10 13.40 -13.90
C SER A 189 -5.12 13.28 -15.04
N CYS A 190 -5.43 12.07 -15.49
CA CYS A 190 -6.48 11.79 -16.48
C CYS A 190 -7.73 11.13 -15.88
N GLY A 191 -7.91 11.18 -14.56
CA GLY A 191 -9.12 10.70 -13.89
C GLY A 191 -9.21 9.19 -13.67
N LEU A 192 -8.14 8.45 -13.96
CA LEU A 192 -8.07 6.99 -13.75
C LEU A 192 -7.65 6.65 -12.32
N SER A 193 -7.89 5.40 -11.90
CA SER A 193 -7.43 4.86 -10.63
C SER A 193 -5.91 4.69 -10.61
N SER A 194 -5.27 5.02 -9.50
CA SER A 194 -3.87 4.66 -9.24
C SER A 194 -3.72 3.18 -8.96
N LYS A 195 -2.48 2.69 -8.83
CA LYS A 195 -2.23 1.35 -8.26
C LYS A 195 -2.47 1.37 -6.74
N LEU A 196 -2.75 0.21 -6.18
CA LEU A 196 -2.57 -0.10 -4.78
C LEU A 196 -1.44 -1.12 -4.66
N VAL A 197 -0.53 -0.96 -3.73
CA VAL A 197 0.55 -1.91 -3.45
C VAL A 197 0.80 -1.96 -1.95
N GLY A 198 1.18 -3.09 -1.47
CA GLY A 198 1.42 -3.68 -0.16
C GLY A 198 1.47 -2.78 1.07
N THR A 199 1.95 -1.54 0.94
CA THR A 199 2.22 -0.66 2.08
C THR A 199 1.92 0.81 1.78
N GLY A 200 1.84 1.64 2.82
CA GLY A 200 1.66 3.09 2.68
C GLY A 200 0.37 3.49 1.96
N PHE A 201 -0.72 2.82 2.28
CA PHE A 201 -2.05 3.18 1.78
C PHE A 201 -3.06 3.31 2.91
N ALA A 202 -4.17 3.97 2.64
CA ALA A 202 -5.25 4.17 3.59
C ALA A 202 -6.60 3.93 2.93
N VAL A 203 -7.51 3.28 3.67
CA VAL A 203 -8.86 2.95 3.25
C VAL A 203 -9.86 3.60 4.19
N HIS A 204 -10.82 4.35 3.64
CA HIS A 204 -11.89 4.95 4.42
C HIS A 204 -12.84 3.86 4.91
N ARG A 205 -13.32 3.99 6.15
CA ARG A 205 -14.26 3.10 6.82
C ARG A 205 -15.42 2.67 5.91
N ALA A 206 -16.07 3.61 5.24
CA ALA A 206 -17.23 3.32 4.40
C ALA A 206 -16.95 2.32 3.27
N VAL A 207 -15.71 2.22 2.79
CA VAL A 207 -15.32 1.20 1.80
C VAL A 207 -15.28 -0.17 2.44
N LEU A 208 -14.66 -0.28 3.62
CA LEU A 208 -14.59 -1.55 4.36
C LEU A 208 -15.98 -2.01 4.80
N GLU A 209 -16.84 -1.12 5.28
CA GLU A 209 -18.23 -1.44 5.61
C GLU A 209 -18.99 -1.94 4.37
N ARG A 210 -18.82 -1.28 3.22
CA ARG A 210 -19.44 -1.69 1.96
C ARG A 210 -18.96 -3.05 1.46
N PHE A 211 -17.68 -3.40 1.72
CA PHE A 211 -17.09 -4.69 1.32
C PHE A 211 -17.28 -5.79 2.37
N GLY A 212 -17.91 -5.48 3.52
CA GLY A 212 -18.09 -6.43 4.63
C GLY A 212 -16.80 -6.72 5.41
N GLY A 213 -15.82 -5.80 5.39
CA GLY A 213 -14.52 -5.91 6.04
C GLY A 213 -13.35 -5.98 5.06
N TRP A 214 -12.21 -6.48 5.52
CA TRP A 214 -11.04 -6.77 4.69
C TRP A 214 -11.12 -8.22 4.20
N ASN A 215 -11.62 -8.44 2.98
CA ASN A 215 -11.91 -9.77 2.45
C ASN A 215 -10.94 -10.13 1.33
N THR A 216 -9.69 -10.44 1.68
CA THR A 216 -8.67 -10.92 0.75
C THR A 216 -8.17 -12.30 1.18
N SER A 217 -7.85 -13.14 0.23
CA SER A 217 -7.48 -14.54 0.46
C SER A 217 -6.17 -14.96 -0.23
N THR A 218 -5.64 -14.09 -1.09
CA THR A 218 -4.39 -14.35 -1.83
C THR A 218 -3.17 -13.80 -1.09
N ILE A 219 -1.98 -14.23 -1.50
CA ILE A 219 -0.71 -13.70 -0.98
C ILE A 219 -0.40 -12.28 -1.48
N ALA A 220 -1.19 -11.77 -2.45
CA ALA A 220 -1.13 -10.41 -2.98
C ALA A 220 -2.43 -9.67 -2.59
N GLU A 221 -2.65 -9.53 -1.28
CA GLU A 221 -3.86 -8.96 -0.67
C GLU A 221 -4.15 -7.55 -1.18
N ASP A 222 -3.12 -6.78 -1.50
CA ASP A 222 -3.18 -5.43 -2.03
C ASP A 222 -3.73 -5.40 -3.47
N ALA A 223 -3.25 -6.30 -4.32
CA ALA A 223 -3.72 -6.44 -5.70
C ALA A 223 -5.18 -6.95 -5.73
N GLU A 224 -5.51 -7.92 -4.87
CA GLU A 224 -6.87 -8.43 -4.71
C GLU A 224 -7.82 -7.32 -4.24
N PHE A 225 -7.43 -6.54 -3.23
CA PHE A 225 -8.22 -5.40 -2.75
C PHE A 225 -8.36 -4.30 -3.82
N ALA A 226 -7.30 -4.04 -4.60
CA ALA A 226 -7.35 -3.11 -5.72
C ALA A 226 -8.36 -3.56 -6.79
N ALA A 227 -8.42 -4.86 -7.07
CA ALA A 227 -9.37 -5.44 -8.02
C ALA A 227 -10.82 -5.36 -7.48
N GLN A 228 -11.04 -5.62 -6.18
CA GLN A 228 -12.33 -5.39 -5.52
C GLN A 228 -12.76 -3.92 -5.60
N CYS A 229 -11.83 -2.98 -5.38
CA CYS A 229 -12.10 -1.56 -5.57
C CYS A 229 -12.56 -1.25 -7.00
N ALA A 230 -11.85 -1.77 -8.00
CA ALA A 230 -12.18 -1.56 -9.41
C ALA A 230 -13.57 -2.14 -9.77
N ALA A 231 -13.86 -3.38 -9.37
CA ALA A 231 -15.13 -4.04 -9.57
C ALA A 231 -16.31 -3.28 -8.94
N ASN A 232 -16.06 -2.59 -7.83
CA ASN A 232 -17.08 -1.81 -7.11
C ASN A 232 -17.08 -0.31 -7.46
N GLY A 233 -16.34 0.12 -8.49
CA GLY A 233 -16.27 1.53 -8.89
C GLY A 233 -15.58 2.46 -7.88
N VAL A 234 -14.82 1.90 -6.93
CA VAL A 234 -14.02 2.66 -5.97
C VAL A 234 -12.66 3.00 -6.59
N ARG A 235 -12.35 4.29 -6.66
CA ARG A 235 -11.10 4.75 -7.23
C ARG A 235 -10.01 4.85 -6.16
N VAL A 236 -8.84 4.26 -6.44
CA VAL A 236 -7.62 4.48 -5.65
C VAL A 236 -7.01 5.81 -6.03
N CYS A 237 -6.91 6.72 -5.07
CA CYS A 237 -6.34 8.05 -5.23
C CYS A 237 -4.86 8.06 -4.84
N PHE A 238 -4.01 8.64 -5.69
CA PHE A 238 -2.59 8.80 -5.38
C PHE A 238 -2.35 10.09 -4.58
N VAL A 239 -1.62 9.99 -3.48
CA VAL A 239 -1.27 11.08 -2.57
C VAL A 239 0.24 11.27 -2.56
N PRO A 240 0.82 12.07 -3.48
CA PRO A 240 2.26 12.14 -3.68
C PRO A 240 3.04 12.72 -2.49
N GLY A 241 2.37 13.44 -1.60
CA GLY A 241 2.96 14.01 -0.38
C GLY A 241 2.94 13.07 0.83
N ALA A 242 2.21 11.95 0.77
CA ALA A 242 2.24 10.93 1.82
C ALA A 242 3.34 9.91 1.50
N LEU A 243 4.53 10.11 2.07
CA LEU A 243 5.71 9.31 1.73
C LEU A 243 5.88 8.13 2.69
N THR A 244 6.29 7.00 2.14
CA THR A 244 6.84 5.87 2.88
C THR A 244 8.19 5.48 2.29
N TYR A 245 9.11 5.05 3.16
CA TYR A 245 10.43 4.59 2.79
C TYR A 245 10.49 3.09 3.03
N ASP A 246 10.80 2.35 1.97
CA ASP A 246 10.77 0.90 1.89
C ASP A 246 12.18 0.35 1.75
N GLU A 247 12.48 -0.79 2.36
CA GLU A 247 13.81 -1.38 2.24
C GLU A 247 13.96 -2.10 0.92
N ALA A 248 14.90 -1.61 0.10
CA ALA A 248 15.20 -2.24 -1.18
C ALA A 248 16.23 -3.35 -1.01
N PRO A 249 16.07 -4.51 -1.69
CA PRO A 249 17.03 -5.59 -1.59
C PRO A 249 18.40 -5.21 -2.17
N ASN A 250 19.47 -5.56 -1.45
CA ASN A 250 20.85 -5.36 -1.88
C ASN A 250 21.39 -6.57 -2.64
N ASP A 251 20.75 -7.74 -2.52
CA ASP A 251 21.16 -8.99 -3.15
C ASP A 251 20.20 -9.39 -4.27
N PHE A 252 20.76 -9.84 -5.40
CA PHE A 252 19.97 -10.20 -6.59
C PHE A 252 19.10 -11.43 -6.37
N ALA A 253 19.57 -12.42 -5.61
CA ALA A 253 18.77 -13.63 -5.33
C ALA A 253 17.57 -13.31 -4.43
N VAL A 254 17.75 -12.37 -3.47
CA VAL A 254 16.66 -11.86 -2.64
C VAL A 254 15.63 -11.15 -3.52
N SER A 255 16.07 -10.25 -4.38
CA SER A 255 15.22 -9.54 -5.33
C SER A 255 14.43 -10.49 -6.25
N LEU A 256 15.08 -11.53 -6.76
CA LEU A 256 14.44 -12.51 -7.63
C LEU A 256 13.35 -13.30 -6.89
N ARG A 257 13.61 -13.75 -5.64
CA ARG A 257 12.62 -14.42 -4.80
C ARG A 257 11.39 -13.51 -4.54
N GLN A 258 11.63 -12.24 -4.22
CA GLN A 258 10.58 -11.26 -4.00
C GLN A 258 9.71 -11.05 -5.25
N ARG A 259 10.33 -10.85 -6.41
CA ARG A 259 9.62 -10.69 -7.69
C ARG A 259 8.83 -11.92 -8.08
N ARG A 260 9.39 -13.12 -7.85
CA ARG A 260 8.68 -14.39 -8.07
C ARG A 260 7.41 -14.47 -7.22
N ARG A 261 7.49 -14.08 -5.95
CA ARG A 261 6.33 -14.02 -5.05
C ARG A 261 5.27 -13.05 -5.58
N TRP A 262 5.68 -11.85 -6.02
CA TRP A 262 4.76 -10.87 -6.60
C TRP A 262 4.06 -11.39 -7.85
N CYS A 263 4.80 -11.95 -8.78
CA CYS A 263 4.22 -12.51 -10.01
C CYS A 263 3.24 -13.65 -9.70
N SER A 264 3.61 -14.58 -8.81
CA SER A 264 2.72 -15.65 -8.37
C SER A 264 1.43 -15.12 -7.73
N GLY A 265 1.55 -14.12 -6.87
CA GLY A 265 0.39 -13.50 -6.20
C GLY A 265 -0.56 -12.82 -7.19
N ILE A 266 -0.02 -12.05 -8.14
CA ILE A 266 -0.85 -11.39 -9.17
C ILE A 266 -1.55 -12.43 -10.06
N MET A 267 -0.88 -13.52 -10.41
CA MET A 267 -1.50 -14.61 -11.19
C MET A 267 -2.62 -15.30 -10.40
N ASP A 268 -2.43 -15.53 -9.08
CA ASP A 268 -3.46 -16.11 -8.21
C ASP A 268 -4.70 -15.20 -8.14
N VAL A 269 -4.51 -13.87 -8.01
CA VAL A 269 -5.61 -12.89 -8.06
C VAL A 269 -6.34 -12.96 -9.39
N ALA A 270 -5.61 -12.99 -10.52
CA ALA A 270 -6.22 -13.02 -11.85
C ALA A 270 -7.11 -14.27 -12.06
N VAL A 271 -6.68 -15.42 -11.53
CA VAL A 271 -7.46 -16.69 -11.65
C VAL A 271 -8.69 -16.73 -10.72
N ARG A 272 -8.62 -16.06 -9.56
CA ARG A 272 -9.73 -16.12 -8.58
C ARG A 272 -10.81 -15.06 -8.78
N MET A 273 -10.54 -14.05 -9.58
CA MET A 273 -11.49 -12.97 -9.84
C MET A 273 -12.34 -13.18 -11.11
N ASP A 274 -12.15 -14.32 -11.79
CA ASP A 274 -13.06 -14.81 -12.83
C ASP A 274 -14.26 -15.51 -12.17
#